data_2f824d4cc5b18101cf2dbe5ba25cfcf6
#
_entry.id   2f824d4cc5b18101cf2dbe5ba25cfcf6
#
_cell.length_a   1.000
_cell.length_b   1.000
_cell.length_c   1.000
_cell.angle_alpha   90.00
_cell.angle_beta   90.00
_cell.angle_gamma   90.00
#
_symmetry.space_group_name_H-M   'P 1'
#
loop_
_entity.id
_entity.type
_entity.pdbx_description
1 polymer ?
#
loop_
_entity_poly.entity_id
_entity_poly.type
_entity_poly.pdbx_seq_one_letter_code
_entity_poly.pdbx_strand_id
1 'polypeptide(L)'
;MKTGFDNNKYLKIQSEQIKKRIAQFGDKLYLEFGGKLFDDNHASRVLPGFKPDSKLDMLKQLKDEAEIIIVISSKDIEKNKVRGDLGITYDEDVLRLRGEFENVGFYVSSVVMTHYNGQASADAYRKRLERLGIKVYYHYTIEGYPNNVALIDSDEGFGKNDYVETTRPLVVVTAPGPGSGKMAVCLSQLYHENKRGIKAGYAKFETFPVWNLPLKHPVNIAYEAATADLNDVNMIDPFHFEAYNEVAASYNRDIEIFPVLNALFEGIYGESPYKSPTDMGVNMIGFCMSDEDVCCNAAREEIIRRYYYALCNLAERGDNENEVNKISLILKQAKLTTEYRRTTVAAHQRKDIYGVHTAAIELQDGTIITSQTSSLLGPSAALILNAAKHLAGIPHEVKLIPEEMIEPIQKTKVDYLHGHNPRLHTDEILVALSMLSITDENCRKALEQLPKFNGCQVHSTVMLSEVDRKIFKKLGVGLTCDPVKKGE
;
A
#
# COMPACT_ATOMS: atom_id res chain seq x y z
N MET A 1 -18.85 3.19 -10.58
CA MET A 1 -17.73 2.31 -10.96
C MET A 1 -18.22 0.88 -10.92
N LYS A 2 -17.92 0.07 -11.94
CA LYS A 2 -18.20 -1.37 -11.90
C LYS A 2 -17.33 -1.99 -10.83
N THR A 3 -17.91 -2.84 -9.99
CA THR A 3 -17.20 -3.60 -8.97
C THR A 3 -16.80 -4.97 -9.53
N GLY A 4 -15.55 -5.36 -9.34
CA GLY A 4 -15.03 -6.66 -9.76
C GLY A 4 -14.64 -7.55 -8.57
N PHE A 5 -14.83 -7.06 -7.33
CA PHE A 5 -14.46 -7.74 -6.12
C PHE A 5 -15.56 -7.67 -5.06
N ASP A 6 -15.91 -8.81 -4.50
CA ASP A 6 -16.90 -8.93 -3.41
C ASP A 6 -16.20 -8.80 -2.05
N ASN A 7 -16.18 -7.58 -1.53
CA ASN A 7 -15.56 -7.27 -0.25
C ASN A 7 -16.23 -7.98 0.93
N ASN A 8 -17.55 -8.14 0.91
CA ASN A 8 -18.28 -8.78 2.03
C ASN A 8 -17.96 -10.27 2.09
N LYS A 9 -17.91 -10.94 0.92
CA LYS A 9 -17.47 -12.33 0.83
C LYS A 9 -16.03 -12.47 1.35
N TYR A 10 -15.13 -11.55 0.96
CA TYR A 10 -13.75 -11.56 1.41
C TYR A 10 -13.63 -11.48 2.94
N LEU A 11 -14.29 -10.50 3.57
CA LEU A 11 -14.27 -10.35 5.03
C LEU A 11 -14.68 -11.65 5.73
N LYS A 12 -15.73 -12.30 5.22
CA LYS A 12 -16.26 -13.54 5.79
C LYS A 12 -15.29 -14.71 5.61
N ILE A 13 -14.93 -15.06 4.37
CA ILE A 13 -14.15 -16.28 4.12
C ILE A 13 -12.70 -16.17 4.60
N GLN A 14 -12.13 -14.95 4.59
CA GLN A 14 -10.78 -14.71 5.12
C GLN A 14 -10.74 -14.90 6.64
N SER A 15 -11.72 -14.35 7.39
CA SER A 15 -11.81 -14.55 8.84
C SER A 15 -12.09 -16.01 9.22
N GLU A 16 -12.98 -16.71 8.48
CA GLU A 16 -13.22 -18.13 8.65
C GLU A 16 -11.98 -18.98 8.43
N GLN A 17 -11.16 -18.64 7.43
CA GLN A 17 -9.90 -19.35 7.16
C GLN A 17 -8.88 -19.14 8.27
N ILE A 18 -8.78 -17.95 8.85
CA ILE A 18 -7.94 -17.70 10.02
C ILE A 18 -8.42 -18.53 11.23
N LYS A 19 -9.72 -18.58 11.49
CA LYS A 19 -10.28 -19.42 12.57
C LYS A 19 -9.97 -20.90 12.38
N LYS A 20 -10.05 -21.42 11.16
CA LYS A 20 -9.64 -22.80 10.85
C LYS A 20 -8.17 -23.04 11.16
N ARG A 21 -7.28 -22.07 10.84
CA ARG A 21 -5.85 -22.16 11.16
C ARG A 21 -5.61 -22.14 12.67
N ILE A 22 -6.32 -21.33 13.45
CA ILE A 22 -6.23 -21.33 14.91
C ILE A 22 -6.57 -22.73 15.46
N ALA A 23 -7.72 -23.28 15.06
CA ALA A 23 -8.17 -24.60 15.50
C ALA A 23 -7.20 -25.73 15.09
N GLN A 24 -6.55 -25.63 13.91
CA GLN A 24 -5.59 -26.60 13.42
C GLN A 24 -4.36 -26.75 14.35
N PHE A 25 -3.97 -25.66 15.02
CA PHE A 25 -2.76 -25.58 15.83
C PHE A 25 -3.01 -25.54 17.34
N GLY A 26 -4.09 -26.14 17.83
CA GLY A 26 -4.36 -26.24 19.26
C GLY A 26 -4.80 -24.91 19.89
N ASP A 27 -5.55 -24.14 19.13
CA ASP A 27 -6.18 -22.89 19.54
C ASP A 27 -5.21 -21.70 19.75
N LYS A 28 -4.01 -21.74 19.14
CA LYS A 28 -3.09 -20.59 19.13
C LYS A 28 -2.41 -20.42 17.77
N LEU A 29 -2.42 -19.19 17.24
CA LEU A 29 -1.85 -18.85 15.94
C LEU A 29 -1.08 -17.55 15.99
N TYR A 30 0.20 -17.59 15.58
CA TYR A 30 0.99 -16.40 15.25
C TYR A 30 0.79 -16.04 13.80
N LEU A 31 0.09 -14.94 13.55
CA LEU A 31 -0.23 -14.45 12.20
C LEU A 31 0.72 -13.32 11.83
N GLU A 32 1.72 -13.63 10.98
CA GLU A 32 2.55 -12.60 10.38
C GLU A 32 1.72 -11.77 9.40
N PHE A 33 1.62 -10.48 9.66
CA PHE A 33 0.85 -9.61 8.80
C PHE A 33 1.76 -8.93 7.77
N GLY A 34 1.64 -9.36 6.51
CA GLY A 34 2.35 -8.79 5.37
C GLY A 34 1.64 -7.54 4.83
N GLY A 35 2.43 -6.57 4.35
CA GLY A 35 1.93 -5.35 3.74
C GLY A 35 1.26 -4.36 4.71
N LYS A 36 0.53 -3.40 4.15
CA LYS A 36 -0.16 -2.34 4.91
C LYS A 36 -1.49 -2.87 5.47
N LEU A 37 -1.69 -2.69 6.78
CA LEU A 37 -2.98 -2.95 7.45
C LEU A 37 -3.95 -1.80 7.24
N PHE A 38 -3.44 -0.58 7.26
CA PHE A 38 -4.18 0.65 7.03
C PHE A 38 -3.88 1.18 5.64
N ASP A 39 -4.86 1.75 4.97
CA ASP A 39 -4.72 2.42 3.68
C ASP A 39 -4.09 1.55 2.58
N ASP A 40 -4.58 0.33 2.37
CA ASP A 40 -4.12 -0.53 1.27
C ASP A 40 -4.64 -0.04 -0.08
N ASN A 41 -4.07 1.07 -0.51
CA ASN A 41 -4.45 1.70 -1.77
C ASN A 41 -4.04 0.89 -3.00
N HIS A 42 -3.10 -0.07 -2.90
CA HIS A 42 -2.76 -0.91 -4.04
C HIS A 42 -3.88 -1.92 -4.31
N ALA A 43 -4.28 -2.68 -3.28
CA ALA A 43 -5.35 -3.66 -3.40
C ALA A 43 -6.66 -3.01 -3.90
N SER A 44 -7.04 -1.85 -3.36
CA SER A 44 -8.26 -1.15 -3.80
C SER A 44 -8.21 -0.64 -5.25
N ARG A 45 -7.01 -0.42 -5.82
CA ARG A 45 -6.87 -0.04 -7.23
C ARG A 45 -6.97 -1.22 -8.18
N VAL A 46 -6.37 -2.36 -7.83
CA VAL A 46 -6.36 -3.55 -8.71
C VAL A 46 -7.59 -4.44 -8.55
N LEU A 47 -8.32 -4.28 -7.45
CA LEU A 47 -9.53 -5.03 -7.10
C LEU A 47 -10.69 -4.06 -6.83
N PRO A 48 -11.34 -3.50 -7.88
CA PRO A 48 -12.46 -2.57 -7.72
C PRO A 48 -13.58 -3.19 -6.87
N GLY A 49 -13.84 -2.59 -5.70
CA GLY A 49 -14.74 -3.14 -4.67
C GLY A 49 -14.02 -3.48 -3.37
N PHE A 50 -12.71 -3.77 -3.39
CA PHE A 50 -11.88 -3.88 -2.20
C PHE A 50 -11.71 -2.50 -1.56
N LYS A 51 -12.04 -2.37 -0.27
CA LYS A 51 -11.89 -1.11 0.47
C LYS A 51 -10.47 -1.01 1.04
N PRO A 52 -9.86 0.18 1.12
CA PRO A 52 -8.52 0.37 1.71
C PRO A 52 -8.36 -0.23 3.10
N ASP A 53 -9.44 -0.22 3.90
CA ASP A 53 -9.46 -0.72 5.28
C ASP A 53 -9.98 -2.17 5.40
N SER A 54 -10.18 -2.89 4.29
CA SER A 54 -10.76 -4.25 4.31
C SER A 54 -9.98 -5.22 5.20
N LYS A 55 -8.67 -5.10 5.26
CA LYS A 55 -7.83 -5.95 6.13
C LYS A 55 -8.12 -5.68 7.62
N LEU A 56 -8.26 -4.41 7.97
CA LEU A 56 -8.62 -4.00 9.33
C LEU A 56 -10.04 -4.44 9.69
N ASP A 57 -11.00 -4.25 8.76
CA ASP A 57 -12.39 -4.65 8.97
C ASP A 57 -12.53 -6.17 9.11
N MET A 58 -11.71 -6.94 8.39
CA MET A 58 -11.62 -8.39 8.57
C MET A 58 -11.10 -8.74 9.95
N LEU A 59 -10.00 -8.13 10.40
CA LEU A 59 -9.45 -8.36 11.73
C LEU A 59 -10.41 -7.94 12.85
N LYS A 60 -11.22 -6.89 12.66
CA LYS A 60 -12.25 -6.48 13.64
C LYS A 60 -13.25 -7.59 13.95
N GLN A 61 -13.51 -8.51 13.01
CA GLN A 61 -14.35 -9.68 13.26
C GLN A 61 -13.73 -10.69 14.25
N LEU A 62 -12.42 -10.58 14.47
CA LEU A 62 -11.61 -11.45 15.35
C LEU A 62 -11.04 -10.69 16.56
N LYS A 63 -11.47 -9.43 16.80
CA LYS A 63 -10.77 -8.54 17.72
C LYS A 63 -10.75 -9.05 19.17
N ASP A 64 -11.79 -9.74 19.61
CA ASP A 64 -11.88 -10.28 20.98
C ASP A 64 -10.94 -11.48 21.18
N GLU A 65 -10.61 -12.18 20.10
CA GLU A 65 -9.69 -13.31 20.04
C GLU A 65 -8.25 -12.88 19.66
N ALA A 66 -8.05 -11.63 19.24
CA ALA A 66 -6.79 -11.15 18.69
C ALA A 66 -6.04 -10.21 19.64
N GLU A 67 -4.72 -10.34 19.72
CA GLU A 67 -3.81 -9.36 20.27
C GLU A 67 -2.73 -8.98 19.24
N ILE A 68 -2.21 -7.77 19.36
CA ILE A 68 -1.26 -7.20 18.41
C ILE A 68 0.12 -7.08 19.04
N ILE A 69 1.12 -7.59 18.34
CA ILE A 69 2.54 -7.35 18.59
C ILE A 69 3.06 -6.45 17.48
N ILE A 70 3.68 -5.33 17.82
CA ILE A 70 4.31 -4.45 16.85
C ILE A 70 5.82 -4.69 16.88
N VAL A 71 6.39 -5.00 15.72
CA VAL A 71 7.81 -5.33 15.57
C VAL A 71 8.56 -4.16 14.92
N ILE A 72 9.72 -3.81 15.48
CA ILE A 72 10.61 -2.79 14.91
C ILE A 72 12.05 -3.25 14.96
N SER A 73 12.83 -2.97 13.90
CA SER A 73 14.26 -3.28 13.89
C SER A 73 15.08 -2.22 14.64
N SER A 74 15.94 -2.64 15.56
CA SER A 74 16.89 -1.75 16.24
C SER A 74 17.81 -1.02 15.27
N LYS A 75 18.12 -1.65 14.11
CA LYS A 75 18.88 -1.01 13.02
C LYS A 75 18.11 0.13 12.34
N ASP A 76 16.78 0.01 12.22
CA ASP A 76 15.95 1.07 11.64
C ASP A 76 15.80 2.25 12.59
N ILE A 77 15.75 2.00 13.92
CA ILE A 77 15.79 3.05 14.95
C ILE A 77 17.13 3.81 14.89
N GLU A 78 18.25 3.08 14.87
CA GLU A 78 19.58 3.65 14.82
C GLU A 78 19.81 4.54 13.60
N LYS A 79 19.25 4.16 12.44
CA LYS A 79 19.32 4.91 11.18
C LYS A 79 18.29 6.03 11.05
N ASN A 80 17.41 6.22 12.03
CA ASN A 80 16.25 7.11 11.94
C ASN A 80 15.47 6.91 10.62
N LYS A 81 15.23 5.64 10.25
CA LYS A 81 14.61 5.31 8.98
C LYS A 81 13.23 5.91 8.86
N VAL A 82 13.01 6.67 7.79
CA VAL A 82 11.76 7.38 7.54
C VAL A 82 10.85 6.54 6.65
N ARG A 83 9.59 6.54 6.97
CA ARG A 83 8.53 5.97 6.15
C ARG A 83 8.13 6.95 5.04
N GLY A 84 8.49 6.62 3.79
CA GLY A 84 8.39 7.54 2.65
C GLY A 84 6.98 8.02 2.30
N ASP A 85 5.94 7.27 2.65
CA ASP A 85 4.54 7.64 2.38
C ASP A 85 3.92 8.57 3.45
N LEU A 86 4.48 8.58 4.67
CA LEU A 86 4.00 9.38 5.78
C LEU A 86 4.98 10.49 6.21
N GLY A 87 6.27 10.36 5.88
CA GLY A 87 7.31 11.32 6.27
C GLY A 87 7.67 11.28 7.75
N ILE A 88 7.31 10.23 8.49
CA ILE A 88 7.64 10.01 9.90
C ILE A 88 8.65 8.87 10.05
N THR A 89 9.40 8.86 11.15
CA THR A 89 10.34 7.78 11.44
C THR A 89 9.63 6.49 11.84
N TYR A 90 10.28 5.34 11.69
CA TYR A 90 9.68 4.05 12.02
C TYR A 90 9.34 3.91 13.51
N ASP A 91 10.12 4.49 14.40
CA ASP A 91 9.84 4.53 15.83
C ASP A 91 8.61 5.39 16.17
N GLU A 92 8.41 6.52 15.48
CA GLU A 92 7.17 7.31 15.58
C GLU A 92 5.97 6.55 14.99
N ASP A 93 6.18 5.81 13.89
CA ASP A 93 5.11 5.00 13.29
C ASP A 93 4.66 3.84 14.18
N VAL A 94 5.53 3.27 15.02
CA VAL A 94 5.14 2.30 16.07
C VAL A 94 4.08 2.90 17.01
N LEU A 95 4.30 4.14 17.47
CA LEU A 95 3.36 4.82 18.37
C LEU A 95 2.05 5.17 17.66
N ARG A 96 2.13 5.59 16.41
CA ARG A 96 0.95 5.84 15.56
C ARG A 96 0.15 4.56 15.35
N LEU A 97 0.79 3.46 14.93
CA LEU A 97 0.13 2.17 14.73
C LEU A 97 -0.55 1.67 16.01
N ARG A 98 0.13 1.80 17.15
CA ARG A 98 -0.47 1.45 18.44
C ARG A 98 -1.76 2.24 18.66
N GLY A 99 -1.70 3.57 18.53
CA GLY A 99 -2.87 4.43 18.72
C GLY A 99 -4.02 4.09 17.76
N GLU A 100 -3.72 3.82 16.49
CA GLU A 100 -4.71 3.40 15.50
C GLU A 100 -5.38 2.07 15.88
N PHE A 101 -4.61 1.06 16.33
CA PHE A 101 -5.17 -0.20 16.79
C PHE A 101 -6.04 -0.05 18.04
N GLU A 102 -5.57 0.70 19.04
CA GLU A 102 -6.29 0.97 20.27
C GLU A 102 -7.59 1.75 20.01
N ASN A 103 -7.57 2.74 19.11
CA ASN A 103 -8.74 3.53 18.70
C ASN A 103 -9.86 2.66 18.08
N VAL A 104 -9.51 1.58 17.39
CA VAL A 104 -10.48 0.64 16.83
C VAL A 104 -10.79 -0.54 17.76
N GLY A 105 -10.23 -0.53 18.97
CA GLY A 105 -10.54 -1.45 20.06
C GLY A 105 -9.73 -2.73 20.10
N PHE A 106 -8.55 -2.80 19.43
CA PHE A 106 -7.63 -3.92 19.58
C PHE A 106 -6.78 -3.79 20.84
N TYR A 107 -6.43 -4.93 21.41
CA TYR A 107 -5.43 -5.03 22.45
C TYR A 107 -4.04 -5.10 21.83
N VAL A 108 -3.23 -4.08 22.06
CA VAL A 108 -1.80 -4.07 21.66
C VAL A 108 -0.99 -4.51 22.88
N SER A 109 -0.50 -5.75 22.85
CA SER A 109 0.15 -6.37 24.02
C SER A 109 1.57 -5.86 24.24
N SER A 110 2.34 -5.67 23.18
CA SER A 110 3.77 -5.37 23.29
C SER A 110 4.40 -4.86 22.01
N VAL A 111 5.64 -4.38 22.17
CA VAL A 111 6.58 -4.06 21.08
C VAL A 111 7.77 -5.00 21.17
N VAL A 112 8.16 -5.61 20.03
CA VAL A 112 9.37 -6.43 19.92
C VAL A 112 10.42 -5.68 19.11
N MET A 113 11.59 -5.47 19.72
CA MET A 113 12.73 -4.83 19.07
C MET A 113 13.70 -5.90 18.58
N THR A 114 13.74 -6.09 17.26
CA THR A 114 14.57 -7.11 16.60
C THR A 114 15.97 -6.58 16.26
N HIS A 115 16.85 -7.48 15.82
CA HIS A 115 18.24 -7.16 15.45
C HIS A 115 18.98 -6.39 16.55
N TYR A 116 18.58 -6.62 17.81
CA TYR A 116 19.21 -5.97 18.92
C TYR A 116 20.62 -6.50 19.17
N ASN A 117 21.56 -5.60 19.33
CA ASN A 117 22.98 -5.87 19.60
C ASN A 117 23.60 -4.76 20.46
N GLY A 118 22.84 -4.24 21.45
CA GLY A 118 23.33 -3.23 22.37
C GLY A 118 23.32 -1.79 21.82
N GLN A 119 22.47 -1.47 20.83
CA GLN A 119 22.38 -0.11 20.28
C GLN A 119 21.81 0.87 21.32
N ALA A 120 22.55 1.94 21.63
CA ALA A 120 22.12 2.95 22.59
C ALA A 120 20.81 3.66 22.23
N SER A 121 20.54 3.85 20.91
CA SER A 121 19.27 4.39 20.40
C SER A 121 18.10 3.47 20.71
N ALA A 122 18.29 2.15 20.57
CA ALA A 122 17.29 1.14 20.90
C ALA A 122 16.98 1.13 22.40
N ASP A 123 18.00 1.21 23.26
CA ASP A 123 17.82 1.29 24.71
C ASP A 123 17.10 2.58 25.15
N ALA A 124 17.42 3.70 24.51
CA ALA A 124 16.73 4.95 24.75
C ALA A 124 15.26 4.87 24.34
N TYR A 125 14.98 4.26 23.18
CA TYR A 125 13.62 4.06 22.70
C TYR A 125 12.82 3.09 23.57
N ARG A 126 13.43 1.98 24.05
CA ARG A 126 12.82 1.07 25.03
C ARG A 126 12.36 1.84 26.27
N LYS A 127 13.24 2.64 26.87
CA LYS A 127 12.91 3.45 28.05
C LYS A 127 11.75 4.42 27.79
N ARG A 128 11.68 4.99 26.57
CA ARG A 128 10.56 5.84 26.16
C ARG A 128 9.25 5.04 26.12
N LEU A 129 9.24 3.87 25.51
CA LEU A 129 8.06 3.00 25.42
C LEU A 129 7.59 2.51 26.79
N GLU A 130 8.52 2.09 27.66
CA GLU A 130 8.22 1.63 29.03
C GLU A 130 7.59 2.74 29.89
N ARG A 131 8.04 4.00 29.73
CA ARG A 131 7.41 5.17 30.36
C ARG A 131 5.98 5.42 29.90
N LEU A 132 5.64 4.98 28.69
CA LEU A 132 4.28 5.01 28.13
C LEU A 132 3.45 3.78 28.53
N GLY A 133 3.98 2.92 29.41
CA GLY A 133 3.31 1.71 29.86
C GLY A 133 3.30 0.56 28.83
N ILE A 134 4.19 0.62 27.82
CA ILE A 134 4.27 -0.40 26.76
C ILE A 134 5.29 -1.46 27.18
N LYS A 135 4.92 -2.73 27.15
CA LYS A 135 5.85 -3.84 27.32
C LYS A 135 6.77 -3.94 26.12
N VAL A 136 8.07 -4.08 26.35
CA VAL A 136 9.08 -4.19 25.29
C VAL A 136 9.93 -5.43 25.50
N TYR A 137 10.15 -6.18 24.43
CA TYR A 137 10.95 -7.39 24.39
C TYR A 137 12.07 -7.27 23.37
N TYR A 138 13.21 -7.91 23.61
CA TYR A 138 14.35 -7.94 22.71
C TYR A 138 14.46 -9.28 21.99
N HIS A 139 14.66 -9.21 20.68
CA HIS A 139 15.12 -10.31 19.85
C HIS A 139 16.49 -9.96 19.29
N TYR A 140 17.44 -10.80 19.57
CA TYR A 140 18.85 -10.58 19.29
C TYR A 140 19.21 -10.93 17.84
N THR A 141 20.36 -10.43 17.38
CA THR A 141 20.92 -10.86 16.11
C THR A 141 21.49 -12.27 16.28
N ILE A 142 21.03 -13.20 15.47
CA ILE A 142 21.52 -14.59 15.44
C ILE A 142 22.55 -14.70 14.32
N GLU A 143 23.76 -15.18 14.64
CA GLU A 143 24.83 -15.31 13.66
C GLU A 143 24.51 -16.41 12.62
N GLY A 144 24.75 -16.09 11.35
CA GLY A 144 24.46 -17.01 10.24
C GLY A 144 22.98 -17.15 9.90
N TYR A 145 22.09 -16.31 10.48
CA TYR A 145 20.68 -16.26 10.06
C TYR A 145 20.56 -15.80 8.60
N PRO A 146 19.73 -16.46 7.77
CA PRO A 146 18.78 -17.53 8.09
C PRO A 146 19.33 -18.97 7.89
N ASN A 147 20.57 -19.16 7.47
CA ASN A 147 21.08 -20.45 6.98
C ASN A 147 21.60 -21.40 8.06
N ASN A 148 21.98 -20.88 9.23
CA ASN A 148 22.50 -21.71 10.34
C ASN A 148 21.34 -22.25 11.19
N VAL A 149 20.56 -23.19 10.61
CA VAL A 149 19.37 -23.78 11.25
C VAL A 149 19.67 -24.34 12.64
N ALA A 150 20.78 -25.07 12.79
CA ALA A 150 21.15 -25.68 14.07
C ALA A 150 21.36 -24.65 15.21
N LEU A 151 21.94 -23.50 14.89
CA LEU A 151 22.08 -22.41 15.87
C LEU A 151 20.75 -21.71 16.08
N ILE A 152 19.99 -21.44 15.01
CA ILE A 152 18.73 -20.72 15.09
C ILE A 152 17.73 -21.47 15.97
N ASP A 153 17.60 -22.78 15.77
CA ASP A 153 16.71 -23.69 16.54
C ASP A 153 17.42 -24.24 17.81
N SER A 154 18.00 -23.35 18.59
CA SER A 154 18.70 -23.67 19.83
C SER A 154 18.47 -22.65 20.93
N ASP A 155 18.89 -22.98 22.16
CA ASP A 155 18.81 -22.07 23.30
C ASP A 155 19.70 -20.82 23.11
N GLU A 156 20.76 -20.91 22.30
CA GLU A 156 21.64 -19.77 21.93
C GLU A 156 21.09 -18.95 20.75
N GLY A 157 20.15 -19.50 19.98
CA GLY A 157 19.45 -18.86 18.89
C GLY A 157 18.09 -18.29 19.32
N PHE A 158 17.01 -18.96 18.94
CA PHE A 158 15.66 -18.51 19.33
C PHE A 158 15.45 -18.53 20.83
N GLY A 159 16.08 -19.44 21.58
CA GLY A 159 15.99 -19.51 23.03
C GLY A 159 16.54 -18.30 23.75
N LYS A 160 17.50 -17.58 23.16
CA LYS A 160 18.06 -16.34 23.70
C LYS A 160 17.14 -15.16 23.60
N ASN A 161 16.20 -15.17 22.66
CA ASN A 161 15.22 -14.09 22.50
C ASN A 161 14.25 -14.07 23.68
N ASP A 162 13.80 -12.89 24.05
CA ASP A 162 12.77 -12.75 25.08
C ASP A 162 11.48 -13.46 24.63
N TYR A 163 10.90 -14.25 25.52
CA TYR A 163 9.56 -14.78 25.32
C TYR A 163 8.52 -13.68 25.50
N VAL A 164 7.71 -13.44 24.48
CA VAL A 164 6.60 -12.49 24.55
C VAL A 164 5.38 -13.18 25.17
N GLU A 165 4.98 -12.77 26.36
CA GLU A 165 3.78 -13.28 27.01
C GLU A 165 2.54 -12.85 26.22
N THR A 166 1.78 -13.82 25.73
CA THR A 166 0.55 -13.61 24.97
C THR A 166 -0.62 -14.32 25.64
N THR A 167 -1.82 -13.72 25.54
CA THR A 167 -3.01 -14.18 26.28
C THR A 167 -4.15 -14.58 25.36
N ARG A 168 -4.09 -14.26 24.06
CA ARG A 168 -5.17 -14.51 23.11
C ARG A 168 -4.81 -15.58 22.09
N PRO A 169 -5.81 -16.29 21.52
CA PRO A 169 -5.56 -17.35 20.55
C PRO A 169 -4.99 -16.85 19.22
N LEU A 170 -5.30 -15.62 18.81
CA LEU A 170 -4.74 -15.01 17.61
C LEU A 170 -3.73 -13.92 17.98
N VAL A 171 -2.47 -14.14 17.66
CA VAL A 171 -1.39 -13.16 17.84
C VAL A 171 -0.99 -12.57 16.49
N VAL A 172 -1.41 -11.34 16.24
CA VAL A 172 -1.10 -10.62 15.00
C VAL A 172 0.24 -9.91 15.14
N VAL A 173 1.20 -10.28 14.31
CA VAL A 173 2.55 -9.69 14.31
C VAL A 173 2.69 -8.75 13.13
N THR A 174 2.76 -7.46 13.40
CA THR A 174 2.84 -6.39 12.40
C THR A 174 4.02 -5.46 12.62
N ALA A 175 4.30 -4.55 11.67
CA ALA A 175 5.44 -3.65 11.74
C ALA A 175 5.24 -2.38 10.89
N PRO A 176 5.99 -1.29 11.15
CA PRO A 176 6.02 -0.09 10.31
C PRO A 176 6.42 -0.34 8.84
N GLY A 177 7.25 -1.36 8.60
CA GLY A 177 7.73 -1.63 7.26
C GLY A 177 8.39 -3.01 7.07
N PRO A 178 8.85 -3.31 5.85
CA PRO A 178 9.52 -4.56 5.52
C PRO A 178 10.89 -4.67 6.21
N GLY A 179 11.38 -5.92 6.36
CA GLY A 179 12.69 -6.20 6.96
C GLY A 179 12.76 -6.00 8.48
N SER A 180 11.63 -5.82 9.16
CA SER A 180 11.56 -5.64 10.61
C SER A 180 11.79 -6.93 11.42
N GLY A 181 11.78 -8.12 10.80
CA GLY A 181 11.97 -9.41 11.46
C GLY A 181 10.69 -10.06 11.99
N LYS A 182 9.51 -9.71 11.47
CA LYS A 182 8.22 -10.30 11.89
C LYS A 182 8.21 -11.83 11.88
N MET A 183 8.66 -12.44 10.77
CA MET A 183 8.77 -13.90 10.64
C MET A 183 9.64 -14.50 11.74
N ALA A 184 10.83 -13.95 11.97
CA ALA A 184 11.73 -14.40 13.02
C ALA A 184 11.12 -14.28 14.42
N VAL A 185 10.30 -13.24 14.67
CA VAL A 185 9.54 -13.11 15.92
C VAL A 185 8.52 -14.23 16.04
N CYS A 186 7.74 -14.51 15.00
CA CYS A 186 6.77 -15.61 15.01
C CYS A 186 7.46 -16.96 15.29
N LEU A 187 8.53 -17.28 14.56
CA LEU A 187 9.26 -18.56 14.72
C LEU A 187 9.91 -18.70 16.11
N SER A 188 10.51 -17.62 16.63
CA SER A 188 11.06 -17.60 17.98
C SER A 188 9.96 -17.83 19.03
N GLN A 189 8.78 -17.25 18.84
CA GLN A 189 7.64 -17.51 19.73
C GLN A 189 7.19 -18.97 19.65
N LEU A 190 7.12 -19.57 18.46
CA LEU A 190 6.80 -21.00 18.30
C LEU A 190 7.83 -21.90 19.01
N TYR A 191 9.12 -21.57 18.93
CA TYR A 191 10.17 -22.26 19.67
C TYR A 191 9.88 -22.21 21.19
N HIS A 192 9.61 -21.03 21.73
CA HIS A 192 9.32 -20.86 23.14
C HIS A 192 8.01 -21.52 23.58
N GLU A 193 6.96 -21.49 22.77
CA GLU A 193 5.68 -22.16 23.04
C GLU A 193 5.88 -23.67 23.08
N ASN A 194 6.60 -24.24 22.09
CA ASN A 194 6.90 -25.67 22.05
C ASN A 194 7.68 -26.12 23.30
N LYS A 195 8.73 -25.39 23.71
CA LYS A 195 9.49 -25.66 24.96
C LYS A 195 8.62 -25.62 26.21
N ARG A 196 7.48 -24.92 26.18
CA ARG A 196 6.49 -24.84 27.27
C ARG A 196 5.37 -25.86 27.14
N GLY A 197 5.40 -26.70 26.12
CA GLY A 197 4.33 -27.66 25.81
C GLY A 197 3.04 -27.04 25.29
N ILE A 198 3.09 -25.78 24.83
CA ILE A 198 1.94 -25.08 24.25
C ILE A 198 1.95 -25.30 22.75
N LYS A 199 0.86 -25.83 22.21
CA LYS A 199 0.67 -25.98 20.77
C LYS A 199 0.32 -24.62 20.17
N ALA A 200 1.08 -24.18 19.22
CA ALA A 200 0.85 -22.95 18.48
C ALA A 200 1.24 -23.13 17.02
N GLY A 201 0.64 -22.37 16.10
CA GLY A 201 0.94 -22.41 14.68
C GLY A 201 1.40 -21.07 14.15
N TYR A 202 1.88 -21.10 12.90
CA TYR A 202 2.25 -19.93 12.13
C TYR A 202 1.31 -19.78 10.93
N ALA A 203 1.02 -18.54 10.55
CA ALA A 203 0.46 -18.26 9.24
C ALA A 203 0.96 -16.90 8.74
N LYS A 204 1.07 -16.77 7.42
CA LYS A 204 1.42 -15.51 6.76
C LYS A 204 0.17 -14.93 6.10
N PHE A 205 -0.23 -13.74 6.54
CA PHE A 205 -1.31 -13.02 5.89
C PHE A 205 -0.77 -12.27 4.69
N GLU A 206 -1.27 -12.60 3.52
CA GLU A 206 -0.89 -11.96 2.27
C GLU A 206 -2.11 -11.57 1.46
N THR A 207 -1.98 -10.53 0.64
CA THR A 207 -2.99 -10.12 -0.32
C THR A 207 -2.54 -10.51 -1.72
N PHE A 208 -1.25 -10.39 -2.00
CA PHE A 208 -0.60 -10.69 -3.27
C PHE A 208 0.70 -11.48 -3.02
N PRO A 209 1.15 -12.31 -3.99
CA PRO A 209 0.40 -12.66 -5.18
C PRO A 209 -0.88 -13.41 -4.83
N VAL A 210 -1.88 -13.33 -5.71
CA VAL A 210 -3.10 -14.14 -5.56
C VAL A 210 -2.77 -15.55 -6.04
N TRP A 211 -2.53 -16.45 -5.10
CA TRP A 211 -1.90 -17.75 -5.33
C TRP A 211 -2.67 -18.65 -6.31
N ASN A 212 -3.99 -18.59 -6.33
CA ASN A 212 -4.86 -19.41 -7.18
C ASN A 212 -5.22 -18.74 -8.53
N LEU A 213 -4.53 -17.65 -8.90
CA LEU A 213 -4.60 -17.06 -10.24
C LEU A 213 -3.38 -17.46 -11.06
N PRO A 214 -3.50 -17.50 -12.40
CA PRO A 214 -2.35 -17.73 -13.25
C PRO A 214 -1.19 -16.77 -12.97
N LEU A 215 0.05 -17.23 -13.08
CA LEU A 215 1.25 -16.43 -12.82
C LEU A 215 1.24 -15.08 -13.58
N LYS A 216 0.80 -15.11 -14.84
CA LYS A 216 0.74 -13.92 -15.71
C LYS A 216 -0.62 -13.21 -15.68
N HIS A 217 -1.45 -13.49 -14.68
CA HIS A 217 -2.70 -12.77 -14.50
C HIS A 217 -2.42 -11.28 -14.24
N PRO A 218 -3.14 -10.33 -14.89
CA PRO A 218 -2.86 -8.89 -14.73
C PRO A 218 -2.79 -8.42 -13.28
N VAL A 219 -3.62 -8.97 -12.39
CA VAL A 219 -3.61 -8.65 -10.95
C VAL A 219 -2.27 -9.01 -10.30
N ASN A 220 -1.70 -10.19 -10.59
CA ASN A 220 -0.40 -10.60 -10.08
C ASN A 220 0.75 -9.77 -10.68
N ILE A 221 0.68 -9.47 -11.98
CA ILE A 221 1.66 -8.61 -12.67
C ILE A 221 1.62 -7.18 -12.12
N ALA A 222 0.45 -6.64 -11.79
CA ALA A 222 0.33 -5.31 -11.19
C ALA A 222 1.01 -5.21 -9.83
N TYR A 223 1.00 -6.30 -9.06
CA TYR A 223 1.73 -6.34 -7.80
C TYR A 223 3.26 -6.41 -8.01
N GLU A 224 3.72 -7.19 -8.97
CA GLU A 224 5.14 -7.23 -9.35
C GLU A 224 5.66 -5.84 -9.79
N ALA A 225 4.82 -5.08 -10.53
CA ALA A 225 5.12 -3.70 -10.85
C ALA A 225 5.12 -2.78 -9.62
N ALA A 226 4.31 -3.07 -8.61
CA ALA A 226 4.22 -2.30 -7.37
C ALA A 226 5.39 -2.55 -6.41
N THR A 227 6.10 -3.66 -6.55
CA THR A 227 7.24 -4.10 -5.74
C THR A 227 8.54 -4.19 -6.56
N ALA A 228 8.58 -3.46 -7.68
CA ALA A 228 9.73 -3.47 -8.57
C ALA A 228 11.04 -3.00 -7.89
N ASP A 229 10.95 -2.08 -6.94
CA ASP A 229 12.05 -1.59 -6.10
C ASP A 229 12.58 -2.65 -5.12
N LEU A 230 11.75 -3.61 -4.72
CA LEU A 230 12.10 -4.69 -3.79
C LEU A 230 12.65 -5.93 -4.51
N ASN A 231 12.66 -5.95 -5.84
CA ASN A 231 12.99 -7.12 -6.64
C ASN A 231 12.13 -8.36 -6.39
N ASP A 232 10.90 -8.18 -5.93
CA ASP A 232 9.93 -9.26 -5.83
C ASP A 232 9.49 -9.70 -7.22
N VAL A 233 9.52 -11.00 -7.46
CA VAL A 233 9.10 -11.63 -8.70
C VAL A 233 8.13 -12.76 -8.36
N ASN A 234 7.00 -12.79 -9.06
CA ASN A 234 6.06 -13.89 -8.93
C ASN A 234 6.59 -15.13 -9.65
N MET A 235 6.55 -16.27 -8.98
CA MET A 235 6.98 -17.56 -9.50
C MET A 235 5.91 -18.62 -9.23
N ILE A 236 5.94 -19.70 -9.98
CA ILE A 236 5.19 -20.91 -9.63
C ILE A 236 5.87 -21.54 -8.43
N ASP A 237 5.10 -21.86 -7.40
CA ASP A 237 5.56 -22.58 -6.22
C ASP A 237 5.83 -24.05 -6.56
N PRO A 238 7.11 -24.47 -6.65
CA PRO A 238 7.45 -25.84 -7.03
C PRO A 238 7.11 -26.84 -5.94
N PHE A 239 7.19 -26.42 -4.67
CA PHE A 239 6.86 -27.28 -3.52
C PHE A 239 5.35 -27.56 -3.46
N HIS A 240 4.52 -26.56 -3.77
CA HIS A 240 3.07 -26.73 -3.83
C HIS A 240 2.68 -27.66 -4.97
N PHE A 241 3.30 -27.48 -6.13
CA PHE A 241 3.08 -28.37 -7.27
C PHE A 241 3.51 -29.82 -6.97
N GLU A 242 4.67 -30.02 -6.33
CA GLU A 242 5.14 -31.36 -5.95
C GLU A 242 4.21 -32.01 -4.92
N ALA A 243 3.73 -31.26 -3.93
CA ALA A 243 2.90 -31.81 -2.84
C ALA A 243 1.46 -32.11 -3.25
N TYR A 244 0.88 -31.28 -4.14
CA TYR A 244 -0.57 -31.28 -4.43
C TYR A 244 -0.91 -31.45 -5.90
N ASN A 245 0.06 -31.41 -6.80
CA ASN A 245 -0.14 -31.35 -8.26
C ASN A 245 -1.04 -30.15 -8.69
N GLU A 246 -0.98 -29.07 -7.92
CA GLU A 246 -1.70 -27.81 -8.17
C GLU A 246 -0.72 -26.67 -8.42
N VAL A 247 -1.04 -25.81 -9.39
CA VAL A 247 -0.22 -24.64 -9.71
C VAL A 247 -0.63 -23.49 -8.79
N ALA A 248 0.32 -22.97 -8.04
CA ALA A 248 0.15 -21.81 -7.17
C ALA A 248 1.21 -20.74 -7.48
N ALA A 249 0.83 -19.46 -7.42
CA ALA A 249 1.75 -18.34 -7.53
C ALA A 249 2.26 -17.96 -6.13
N SER A 250 3.58 -17.79 -5.99
CA SER A 250 4.23 -17.33 -4.77
C SER A 250 5.37 -16.36 -5.11
N TYR A 251 6.00 -15.76 -4.11
CA TYR A 251 7.19 -14.93 -4.31
C TYR A 251 8.45 -15.76 -4.44
N ASN A 252 9.39 -15.27 -5.26
CA ASN A 252 10.73 -15.83 -5.31
C ASN A 252 11.36 -15.96 -3.92
N ARG A 253 11.27 -14.94 -3.07
CA ARG A 253 11.86 -14.95 -1.72
C ARG A 253 11.23 -15.98 -0.79
N ASP A 254 9.92 -16.20 -0.88
CA ASP A 254 9.25 -17.21 -0.06
C ASP A 254 9.62 -18.62 -0.51
N ILE A 255 9.77 -18.84 -1.82
CA ILE A 255 10.24 -20.11 -2.39
C ILE A 255 11.68 -20.39 -1.98
N GLU A 256 12.57 -19.40 -2.09
CA GLU A 256 13.99 -19.55 -1.76
C GLU A 256 14.23 -19.85 -0.28
N ILE A 257 13.45 -19.24 0.62
CA ILE A 257 13.59 -19.43 2.07
C ILE A 257 12.86 -20.67 2.60
N PHE A 258 11.90 -21.24 1.85
CA PHE A 258 11.06 -22.33 2.33
C PHE A 258 11.83 -23.57 2.84
N PRO A 259 12.92 -24.06 2.18
CA PRO A 259 13.69 -25.18 2.72
C PRO A 259 14.24 -24.94 4.13
N VAL A 260 14.66 -23.69 4.40
CA VAL A 260 15.14 -23.28 5.73
C VAL A 260 13.99 -23.25 6.73
N LEU A 261 12.85 -22.68 6.34
CA LEU A 261 11.66 -22.63 7.19
C LEU A 261 11.15 -24.04 7.50
N ASN A 262 11.12 -24.92 6.52
CA ASN A 262 10.72 -26.31 6.69
C ASN A 262 11.60 -27.02 7.73
N ALA A 263 12.92 -26.87 7.63
CA ALA A 263 13.85 -27.42 8.60
C ALA A 263 13.67 -26.84 10.01
N LEU A 264 13.37 -25.55 10.14
CA LEU A 264 13.04 -24.91 11.43
C LEU A 264 11.73 -25.45 12.02
N PHE A 265 10.69 -25.64 11.18
CA PHE A 265 9.44 -26.26 11.65
C PHE A 265 9.63 -27.72 12.06
N GLU A 266 10.45 -28.49 11.34
CA GLU A 266 10.82 -29.87 11.72
C GLU A 266 11.54 -29.90 13.06
N GLY A 267 12.46 -28.96 13.32
CA GLY A 267 13.12 -28.82 14.61
C GLY A 267 12.16 -28.50 15.75
N ILE A 268 11.25 -27.54 15.52
CA ILE A 268 10.30 -27.09 16.54
C ILE A 268 9.20 -28.14 16.81
N TYR A 269 8.64 -28.80 15.78
CA TYR A 269 7.47 -29.67 15.93
C TYR A 269 7.78 -31.18 15.80
N GLY A 270 8.99 -31.53 15.34
CA GLY A 270 9.35 -32.90 14.96
C GLY A 270 8.99 -33.25 13.52
N GLU A 271 7.95 -32.62 12.96
CA GLU A 271 7.52 -32.71 11.57
C GLU A 271 6.96 -31.38 11.13
N SER A 272 7.28 -30.92 9.90
CA SER A 272 6.75 -29.67 9.41
C SER A 272 5.26 -29.79 9.09
N PRO A 273 4.42 -28.86 9.61
CA PRO A 273 2.99 -28.82 9.26
C PRO A 273 2.72 -28.25 7.87
N TYR A 274 3.74 -27.75 7.16
CA TYR A 274 3.65 -27.11 5.85
C TYR A 274 4.45 -27.88 4.81
N LYS A 275 3.87 -28.03 3.63
CA LYS A 275 4.53 -28.66 2.47
C LYS A 275 5.02 -27.65 1.43
N SER A 276 4.58 -26.40 1.54
CA SER A 276 4.93 -25.33 0.60
C SER A 276 4.85 -23.94 1.22
N PRO A 277 5.49 -22.91 0.63
CA PRO A 277 5.25 -21.52 0.98
C PRO A 277 3.75 -21.12 0.92
N THR A 278 3.04 -21.63 -0.09
CA THR A 278 1.60 -21.38 -0.27
C THR A 278 0.78 -21.90 0.91
N ASP A 279 1.16 -23.05 1.51
CA ASP A 279 0.47 -23.61 2.68
C ASP A 279 0.58 -22.71 3.92
N MET A 280 1.68 -22.00 4.07
CA MET A 280 1.86 -21.04 5.17
C MET A 280 0.95 -19.83 5.03
N GLY A 281 0.53 -19.52 3.81
CA GLY A 281 -0.28 -18.36 3.49
C GLY A 281 -1.75 -18.48 3.90
N VAL A 282 -2.35 -17.34 4.23
CA VAL A 282 -3.80 -17.18 4.34
C VAL A 282 -4.23 -16.08 3.40
N ASN A 283 -4.71 -16.44 2.21
CA ASN A 283 -5.10 -15.51 1.16
C ASN A 283 -6.32 -16.04 0.40
N MET A 284 -7.47 -15.40 0.60
CA MET A 284 -8.74 -15.78 -0.01
C MET A 284 -9.17 -14.81 -1.13
N ILE A 285 -8.30 -13.93 -1.58
CA ILE A 285 -8.59 -12.89 -2.58
C ILE A 285 -9.15 -13.47 -3.88
N GLY A 286 -8.51 -14.50 -4.46
CA GLY A 286 -8.92 -15.06 -5.74
C GLY A 286 -10.32 -15.68 -5.73
N PHE A 287 -10.83 -16.09 -4.55
CA PHE A 287 -12.19 -16.61 -4.40
C PHE A 287 -13.26 -15.52 -4.30
N CYS A 288 -12.85 -14.24 -4.25
CA CYS A 288 -13.73 -13.09 -4.04
C CYS A 288 -13.83 -12.19 -5.29
N MET A 289 -13.18 -12.56 -6.38
CA MET A 289 -13.32 -11.86 -7.65
C MET A 289 -14.69 -12.21 -8.26
N SER A 290 -15.53 -11.20 -8.43
CA SER A 290 -16.90 -11.32 -8.99
C SER A 290 -16.97 -10.96 -10.47
N ASP A 291 -16.03 -10.15 -10.96
CA ASP A 291 -15.87 -9.78 -12.38
C ASP A 291 -14.36 -9.66 -12.66
N GLU A 292 -13.83 -10.69 -13.33
CA GLU A 292 -12.41 -10.80 -13.66
C GLU A 292 -11.96 -9.72 -14.66
N ASP A 293 -12.80 -9.37 -15.63
CA ASP A 293 -12.46 -8.35 -16.63
C ASP A 293 -12.29 -6.97 -15.99
N VAL A 294 -13.16 -6.62 -15.03
CA VAL A 294 -13.06 -5.37 -14.28
C VAL A 294 -11.74 -5.33 -13.48
N CYS A 295 -11.37 -6.42 -12.81
CA CYS A 295 -10.10 -6.51 -12.07
C CYS A 295 -8.88 -6.48 -13.02
N CYS A 296 -8.93 -7.19 -14.14
CA CYS A 296 -7.88 -7.17 -15.14
C CYS A 296 -7.64 -5.78 -15.72
N ASN A 297 -8.71 -5.04 -16.05
CA ASN A 297 -8.60 -3.69 -16.57
C ASN A 297 -8.01 -2.73 -15.53
N ALA A 298 -8.49 -2.80 -14.29
CA ALA A 298 -7.93 -2.01 -13.18
C ALA A 298 -6.44 -2.31 -12.92
N ALA A 299 -6.06 -3.58 -13.00
CA ALA A 299 -4.67 -4.02 -12.86
C ALA A 299 -3.78 -3.48 -13.98
N ARG A 300 -4.23 -3.49 -15.24
CA ARG A 300 -3.49 -2.90 -16.38
C ARG A 300 -3.29 -1.39 -16.20
N GLU A 301 -4.33 -0.68 -15.75
CA GLU A 301 -4.23 0.75 -15.40
C GLU A 301 -3.21 1.00 -14.28
N GLU A 302 -3.17 0.15 -13.25
CA GLU A 302 -2.21 0.29 -12.15
C GLU A 302 -0.76 0.03 -12.62
N ILE A 303 -0.50 -0.93 -13.52
CA ILE A 303 0.83 -1.18 -14.08
C ILE A 303 1.34 0.09 -14.79
N ILE A 304 0.50 0.71 -15.64
CA ILE A 304 0.85 1.94 -16.35
C ILE A 304 1.06 3.10 -15.35
N ARG A 305 0.22 3.19 -14.33
CA ARG A 305 0.37 4.20 -13.28
C ARG A 305 1.71 4.06 -12.54
N ARG A 306 2.15 2.83 -12.25
CA ARG A 306 3.45 2.56 -11.62
C ARG A 306 4.60 2.96 -12.52
N TYR A 307 4.49 2.72 -13.81
CA TYR A 307 5.49 3.13 -14.79
C TYR A 307 5.68 4.66 -14.80
N TYR A 308 4.59 5.43 -14.90
CA TYR A 308 4.67 6.90 -14.85
C TYR A 308 5.20 7.41 -13.51
N TYR A 309 4.83 6.76 -12.41
CA TYR A 309 5.33 7.12 -11.09
C TYR A 309 6.86 6.93 -10.99
N ALA A 310 7.36 5.81 -11.48
CA ALA A 310 8.81 5.55 -11.53
C ALA A 310 9.54 6.54 -12.43
N LEU A 311 8.99 6.87 -13.60
CA LEU A 311 9.55 7.89 -14.50
C LEU A 311 9.64 9.28 -13.83
N CYS A 312 8.57 9.70 -13.14
CA CYS A 312 8.57 10.98 -12.44
C CYS A 312 9.58 10.99 -11.28
N ASN A 313 9.69 9.90 -10.52
CA ASN A 313 10.68 9.77 -9.45
C ASN A 313 12.12 9.86 -10.01
N LEU A 314 12.38 9.17 -11.12
CA LEU A 314 13.68 9.27 -11.82
C LEU A 314 13.99 10.71 -12.25
N ALA A 315 13.01 11.40 -12.85
CA ALA A 315 13.18 12.80 -13.26
C ALA A 315 13.36 13.77 -12.08
N GLU A 316 12.72 13.52 -10.94
CA GLU A 316 12.84 14.37 -9.74
C GLU A 316 14.14 14.14 -8.98
N ARG A 317 14.56 12.88 -8.80
CA ARG A 317 15.64 12.48 -7.88
C ARG A 317 16.91 12.03 -8.57
N GLY A 318 16.82 11.59 -9.82
CA GLY A 318 17.96 11.07 -10.59
C GLY A 318 18.42 9.66 -10.16
N ASP A 319 17.61 8.96 -9.34
CA ASP A 319 17.89 7.61 -8.86
C ASP A 319 16.78 6.62 -9.31
N ASN A 320 17.02 5.32 -9.10
CA ASN A 320 16.07 4.24 -9.40
C ASN A 320 15.79 3.96 -10.88
N GLU A 321 16.77 4.17 -11.77
CA GLU A 321 16.66 3.77 -13.18
C GLU A 321 16.30 2.28 -13.34
N ASN A 322 16.80 1.42 -12.44
CA ASN A 322 16.49 -0.01 -12.41
C ASN A 322 15.00 -0.29 -12.23
N GLU A 323 14.29 0.48 -11.40
CA GLU A 323 12.85 0.36 -11.21
C GLU A 323 12.10 0.65 -12.52
N VAL A 324 12.47 1.74 -13.21
CA VAL A 324 11.89 2.10 -14.53
C VAL A 324 12.11 1.00 -15.55
N ASN A 325 13.34 0.48 -15.65
CA ASN A 325 13.70 -0.59 -16.59
C ASN A 325 12.89 -1.87 -16.30
N LYS A 326 12.73 -2.25 -15.03
CA LYS A 326 11.97 -3.42 -14.63
C LYS A 326 10.48 -3.26 -14.97
N ILE A 327 9.85 -2.13 -14.63
CA ILE A 327 8.45 -1.89 -14.97
C ILE A 327 8.24 -1.80 -16.50
N SER A 328 9.20 -1.23 -17.24
CA SER A 328 9.18 -1.23 -18.71
C SER A 328 9.19 -2.66 -19.29
N LEU A 329 9.98 -3.56 -18.69
CA LEU A 329 9.98 -4.98 -19.07
C LEU A 329 8.63 -5.64 -18.75
N ILE A 330 8.04 -5.36 -17.59
CA ILE A 330 6.71 -5.83 -17.20
C ILE A 330 5.65 -5.37 -18.20
N LEU A 331 5.66 -4.10 -18.62
CA LEU A 331 4.75 -3.58 -19.65
C LEU A 331 4.87 -4.36 -20.97
N LYS A 332 6.12 -4.61 -21.43
CA LYS A 332 6.37 -5.40 -22.65
C LYS A 332 5.84 -6.83 -22.52
N GLN A 333 6.07 -7.49 -21.39
CA GLN A 333 5.58 -8.84 -21.12
C GLN A 333 4.05 -8.91 -21.06
N ALA A 334 3.41 -7.89 -20.48
CA ALA A 334 1.97 -7.74 -20.42
C ALA A 334 1.35 -7.29 -21.77
N LYS A 335 2.17 -6.97 -22.78
CA LYS A 335 1.76 -6.39 -24.06
C LYS A 335 0.93 -5.10 -23.89
N LEU A 336 1.33 -4.28 -22.92
CA LEU A 336 0.70 -3.00 -22.62
C LEU A 336 1.55 -1.84 -23.14
N THR A 337 0.87 -0.80 -23.61
CA THR A 337 1.42 0.51 -23.89
C THR A 337 0.76 1.57 -23.02
N THR A 338 1.38 2.73 -22.88
CA THR A 338 0.80 3.85 -22.13
C THR A 338 -0.51 4.38 -22.74
N GLU A 339 -0.73 4.11 -24.03
CA GLU A 339 -1.94 4.48 -24.78
C GLU A 339 -3.19 3.66 -24.35
N TYR A 340 -3.00 2.52 -23.68
CA TYR A 340 -4.11 1.80 -23.05
C TYR A 340 -4.90 2.71 -22.10
N ARG A 341 -4.20 3.66 -21.46
CA ARG A 341 -4.79 4.67 -20.59
C ARG A 341 -5.36 5.82 -21.44
N ARG A 342 -6.67 5.85 -21.62
CA ARG A 342 -7.38 6.82 -22.48
C ARG A 342 -7.10 8.27 -22.14
N THR A 343 -6.88 8.58 -20.85
CA THR A 343 -6.54 9.93 -20.38
C THR A 343 -5.17 10.38 -20.88
N THR A 344 -4.19 9.47 -21.03
CA THR A 344 -2.88 9.78 -21.63
C THR A 344 -3.06 10.24 -23.07
N VAL A 345 -3.80 9.47 -23.86
CA VAL A 345 -4.06 9.78 -25.28
C VAL A 345 -4.76 11.14 -25.40
N ALA A 346 -5.83 11.36 -24.62
CA ALA A 346 -6.61 12.59 -24.68
C ALA A 346 -5.80 13.84 -24.25
N ALA A 347 -4.94 13.69 -23.22
CA ALA A 347 -4.09 14.79 -22.78
C ALA A 347 -3.03 15.14 -23.84
N HIS A 348 -2.36 14.14 -24.44
CA HIS A 348 -1.38 14.37 -25.50
C HIS A 348 -2.01 14.97 -26.75
N GLN A 349 -3.15 14.45 -27.24
CA GLN A 349 -3.86 15.03 -28.38
C GLN A 349 -4.20 16.51 -28.16
N ARG A 350 -4.64 16.87 -26.94
CA ARG A 350 -4.93 18.26 -26.62
C ARG A 350 -3.64 19.11 -26.58
N LYS A 351 -2.53 18.57 -26.05
CA LYS A 351 -1.23 19.23 -26.06
C LYS A 351 -0.75 19.52 -27.48
N ASP A 352 -0.91 18.57 -28.38
CA ASP A 352 -0.51 18.72 -29.79
C ASP A 352 -1.30 19.84 -30.51
N ILE A 353 -2.59 20.01 -30.16
CA ILE A 353 -3.44 21.06 -30.73
C ILE A 353 -3.07 22.44 -30.20
N TYR A 354 -2.82 22.59 -28.89
CA TYR A 354 -2.67 23.90 -28.25
C TYR A 354 -1.24 24.30 -27.91
N GLY A 355 -0.26 23.38 -28.01
CA GLY A 355 1.17 23.66 -27.75
C GLY A 355 1.48 24.00 -26.28
N VAL A 356 0.59 23.72 -25.33
CA VAL A 356 0.75 23.99 -23.90
C VAL A 356 0.53 22.75 -23.08
N HIS A 357 0.92 22.76 -21.79
CA HIS A 357 0.63 21.65 -20.91
C HIS A 357 -0.88 21.47 -20.70
N THR A 358 -1.30 20.21 -20.71
CA THR A 358 -2.70 19.79 -20.66
C THR A 358 -2.91 18.71 -19.62
N ALA A 359 -4.16 18.46 -19.27
CA ALA A 359 -4.55 17.33 -18.48
C ALA A 359 -5.90 16.77 -18.96
N ALA A 360 -6.14 15.50 -18.70
CA ALA A 360 -7.39 14.82 -19.00
C ALA A 360 -7.86 13.97 -17.81
N ILE A 361 -9.16 13.92 -17.59
CA ILE A 361 -9.81 13.03 -16.63
C ILE A 361 -10.84 12.15 -17.32
N GLU A 362 -10.85 10.88 -16.99
CA GLU A 362 -11.92 9.96 -17.35
C GLU A 362 -12.84 9.78 -16.14
N LEU A 363 -14.09 10.18 -16.30
CA LEU A 363 -15.14 10.07 -15.31
C LEU A 363 -15.64 8.61 -15.22
N GLN A 364 -16.43 8.31 -14.16
CA GLN A 364 -16.92 6.94 -13.92
C GLN A 364 -17.83 6.39 -15.02
N ASP A 365 -18.48 7.25 -15.81
CA ASP A 365 -19.29 6.88 -16.97
C ASP A 365 -18.50 6.70 -18.28
N GLY A 366 -17.17 6.90 -18.22
CA GLY A 366 -16.27 6.83 -19.36
C GLY A 366 -16.14 8.12 -20.16
N THR A 367 -16.78 9.22 -19.73
CA THR A 367 -16.63 10.54 -20.36
C THR A 367 -15.25 11.09 -20.08
N ILE A 368 -14.58 11.60 -21.11
CA ILE A 368 -13.27 12.25 -20.98
C ILE A 368 -13.43 13.76 -21.04
N ILE A 369 -12.96 14.43 -20.00
CA ILE A 369 -12.88 15.89 -19.90
C ILE A 369 -11.41 16.29 -19.96
N THR A 370 -11.10 17.34 -20.70
CA THR A 370 -9.73 17.83 -20.87
C THR A 370 -9.60 19.28 -20.41
N SER A 371 -8.38 19.67 -20.10
CA SER A 371 -8.01 21.04 -19.74
C SER A 371 -6.65 21.41 -20.31
N GLN A 372 -6.31 22.69 -20.23
CA GLN A 372 -5.00 23.20 -20.62
C GLN A 372 -4.54 24.30 -19.66
N THR A 373 -3.26 24.56 -19.65
CA THR A 373 -2.65 25.66 -18.93
C THR A 373 -3.10 26.99 -19.54
N SER A 374 -3.43 27.96 -18.69
CA SER A 374 -3.70 29.35 -19.05
C SER A 374 -2.82 30.30 -18.23
N SER A 375 -2.98 31.63 -18.41
CA SER A 375 -2.36 32.63 -17.54
C SER A 375 -2.85 32.55 -16.09
N LEU A 376 -4.08 32.08 -15.88
CA LEU A 376 -4.77 32.07 -14.58
C LEU A 376 -4.56 30.74 -13.84
N LEU A 377 -4.67 29.62 -14.54
CA LEU A 377 -4.77 28.28 -13.92
C LEU A 377 -3.74 27.31 -14.50
N GLY A 378 -3.19 26.45 -13.64
CA GLY A 378 -2.50 25.25 -14.07
C GLY A 378 -3.46 24.21 -14.69
N PRO A 379 -2.95 23.20 -15.42
CA PRO A 379 -3.81 22.23 -16.12
C PRO A 379 -4.65 21.40 -15.14
N SER A 380 -4.11 21.06 -13.96
CA SER A 380 -4.80 20.34 -12.88
C SER A 380 -5.98 21.12 -12.30
N ALA A 381 -5.77 22.40 -12.00
CA ALA A 381 -6.81 23.28 -11.46
C ALA A 381 -7.95 23.49 -12.46
N ALA A 382 -7.61 23.77 -13.72
CA ALA A 382 -8.58 23.90 -14.79
C ALA A 382 -9.36 22.59 -15.02
N LEU A 383 -8.69 21.43 -14.88
CA LEU A 383 -9.32 20.11 -15.04
C LEU A 383 -10.40 19.85 -14.00
N ILE A 384 -10.12 20.14 -12.72
CA ILE A 384 -11.10 19.97 -11.63
C ILE A 384 -12.33 20.83 -11.89
N LEU A 385 -12.16 22.11 -12.26
CA LEU A 385 -13.29 23.01 -12.54
C LEU A 385 -14.11 22.51 -13.75
N ASN A 386 -13.45 22.10 -14.84
CA ASN A 386 -14.13 21.58 -16.03
C ASN A 386 -14.92 20.31 -15.74
N ALA A 387 -14.33 19.37 -15.01
CA ALA A 387 -14.99 18.12 -14.64
C ALA A 387 -16.15 18.35 -13.66
N ALA A 388 -15.97 19.23 -12.67
CA ALA A 388 -17.04 19.58 -11.75
C ALA A 388 -18.22 20.28 -12.44
N LYS A 389 -17.95 21.19 -13.41
CA LYS A 389 -19.01 21.79 -14.25
C LYS A 389 -19.78 20.73 -15.04
N HIS A 390 -19.07 19.84 -15.70
CA HIS A 390 -19.70 18.77 -16.48
C HIS A 390 -20.61 17.91 -15.61
N LEU A 391 -20.12 17.46 -14.47
CA LEU A 391 -20.87 16.62 -13.52
C LEU A 391 -22.08 17.35 -12.91
N ALA A 392 -22.02 18.67 -12.79
CA ALA A 392 -23.12 19.51 -12.31
C ALA A 392 -24.11 19.93 -13.38
N GLY A 393 -23.86 19.59 -14.67
CA GLY A 393 -24.68 20.03 -15.81
C GLY A 393 -24.59 21.54 -16.09
N ILE A 394 -23.48 22.17 -15.68
CA ILE A 394 -23.23 23.60 -15.90
C ILE A 394 -22.61 23.80 -17.28
N PRO A 395 -23.12 24.74 -18.11
CA PRO A 395 -22.55 25.02 -19.43
C PRO A 395 -21.06 25.39 -19.37
N HIS A 396 -20.32 24.98 -20.39
CA HIS A 396 -18.85 25.17 -20.42
C HIS A 396 -18.44 26.64 -20.36
N GLU A 397 -19.24 27.54 -20.92
CA GLU A 397 -19.00 28.99 -20.99
C GLU A 397 -19.06 29.66 -19.63
N VAL A 398 -19.73 29.05 -18.65
CA VAL A 398 -19.86 29.57 -17.30
C VAL A 398 -18.50 29.54 -16.61
N LYS A 399 -17.97 30.69 -16.21
CA LYS A 399 -16.76 30.80 -15.38
C LYS A 399 -17.19 30.66 -13.91
N LEU A 400 -16.84 29.55 -13.26
CA LEU A 400 -17.14 29.32 -11.82
C LEU A 400 -16.38 30.30 -10.93
N ILE A 401 -15.14 30.64 -11.29
CA ILE A 401 -14.33 31.61 -10.58
C ILE A 401 -14.02 32.73 -11.57
N PRO A 402 -14.60 33.93 -11.41
CA PRO A 402 -14.28 35.07 -12.26
C PRO A 402 -12.84 35.52 -12.17
N GLU A 403 -12.30 36.12 -13.23
CA GLU A 403 -10.93 36.63 -13.29
C GLU A 403 -10.62 37.60 -12.15
N GLU A 404 -11.56 38.48 -11.87
CA GLU A 404 -11.47 39.50 -10.82
C GLU A 404 -11.28 38.89 -9.41
N MET A 405 -11.60 37.60 -9.25
CA MET A 405 -11.37 36.86 -8.00
C MET A 405 -10.02 36.12 -8.02
N ILE A 406 -9.50 35.78 -9.19
CA ILE A 406 -8.22 35.08 -9.35
C ILE A 406 -7.04 36.06 -9.26
N GLU A 407 -7.13 37.23 -9.90
CA GLU A 407 -6.06 38.23 -9.93
C GLU A 407 -5.54 38.65 -8.55
N PRO A 408 -6.40 38.97 -7.54
CA PRO A 408 -5.92 39.28 -6.20
C PRO A 408 -5.16 38.10 -5.53
N ILE A 409 -5.57 36.86 -5.79
CA ILE A 409 -4.87 35.68 -5.28
C ILE A 409 -3.49 35.56 -5.93
N GLN A 410 -3.39 35.78 -7.26
CA GLN A 410 -2.13 35.79 -7.98
C GLN A 410 -1.19 36.89 -7.46
N LYS A 411 -1.72 38.10 -7.24
CA LYS A 411 -0.98 39.22 -6.66
C LYS A 411 -0.46 38.88 -5.26
N THR A 412 -1.30 38.35 -4.41
CA THR A 412 -0.88 37.91 -3.06
C THR A 412 0.26 36.88 -3.16
N LYS A 413 0.12 35.91 -4.02
CA LYS A 413 1.07 34.81 -4.23
C LYS A 413 2.43 35.30 -4.74
N VAL A 414 2.44 36.22 -5.71
CA VAL A 414 3.67 36.71 -6.35
C VAL A 414 4.26 37.88 -5.60
N ASP A 415 3.45 38.94 -5.35
CA ASP A 415 3.97 40.21 -4.85
C ASP A 415 4.25 40.17 -3.34
N TYR A 416 3.38 39.47 -2.55
CA TYR A 416 3.51 39.46 -1.09
C TYR A 416 4.22 38.22 -0.55
N LEU A 417 4.01 37.03 -1.19
CA LEU A 417 4.60 35.76 -0.76
C LEU A 417 5.81 35.37 -1.60
N HIS A 418 6.19 36.18 -2.60
CA HIS A 418 7.35 35.98 -3.48
C HIS A 418 7.35 34.63 -4.22
N GLY A 419 6.17 34.12 -4.55
CA GLY A 419 6.02 32.91 -5.35
C GLY A 419 6.40 33.13 -6.82
N HIS A 420 7.05 32.16 -7.43
CA HIS A 420 7.48 32.26 -8.85
C HIS A 420 6.37 31.91 -9.85
N ASN A 421 5.32 31.19 -9.43
CA ASN A 421 4.23 30.75 -10.30
C ASN A 421 2.93 31.48 -9.97
N PRO A 422 2.45 32.38 -10.84
CA PRO A 422 1.19 33.10 -10.60
C PRO A 422 -0.05 32.20 -10.72
N ARG A 423 0.02 31.10 -11.51
CA ARG A 423 -1.14 30.25 -11.77
C ARG A 423 -1.63 29.59 -10.50
N LEU A 424 -2.96 29.53 -10.32
CA LEU A 424 -3.56 28.88 -9.17
C LEU A 424 -3.41 27.36 -9.25
N HIS A 425 -3.12 26.76 -8.09
CA HIS A 425 -3.11 25.33 -7.85
C HIS A 425 -4.50 24.80 -7.46
N THR A 426 -4.60 23.49 -7.33
CA THR A 426 -5.88 22.81 -7.04
C THR A 426 -6.48 23.18 -5.68
N ASP A 427 -5.68 23.38 -4.65
CA ASP A 427 -6.12 23.80 -3.33
C ASP A 427 -6.64 25.25 -3.34
N GLU A 428 -5.92 26.15 -4.03
CA GLU A 428 -6.30 27.56 -4.14
C GLU A 428 -7.66 27.73 -4.85
N ILE A 429 -7.88 26.96 -5.95
CA ILE A 429 -9.19 27.03 -6.65
C ILE A 429 -10.32 26.40 -5.83
N LEU A 430 -10.05 25.36 -5.04
CA LEU A 430 -11.06 24.73 -4.19
C LEU A 430 -11.47 25.66 -3.04
N VAL A 431 -10.53 26.40 -2.45
CA VAL A 431 -10.82 27.43 -1.45
C VAL A 431 -11.65 28.56 -2.06
N ALA A 432 -11.24 29.09 -3.23
CA ALA A 432 -11.98 30.14 -3.93
C ALA A 432 -13.41 29.67 -4.29
N LEU A 433 -13.55 28.47 -4.83
CA LEU A 433 -14.83 27.86 -5.16
C LEU A 433 -15.72 27.69 -3.92
N SER A 434 -15.15 27.29 -2.79
CA SER A 434 -15.87 27.15 -1.52
C SER A 434 -16.40 28.48 -1.01
N MET A 435 -15.61 29.54 -1.13
CA MET A 435 -16.05 30.90 -0.74
C MET A 435 -17.20 31.40 -1.63
N LEU A 436 -17.07 31.22 -2.95
CA LEU A 436 -18.10 31.62 -3.91
C LEU A 436 -19.38 30.80 -3.80
N SER A 437 -19.30 29.54 -3.35
CA SER A 437 -20.47 28.68 -3.18
C SER A 437 -21.49 29.18 -2.16
N ILE A 438 -21.12 30.18 -1.35
CA ILE A 438 -22.02 30.83 -0.38
C ILE A 438 -23.07 31.68 -1.12
N THR A 439 -22.67 32.32 -2.23
CA THR A 439 -23.51 33.30 -2.97
C THR A 439 -23.86 32.87 -4.38
N ASP A 440 -23.08 31.95 -4.98
CA ASP A 440 -23.28 31.45 -6.34
C ASP A 440 -23.72 29.98 -6.33
N GLU A 441 -24.90 29.75 -6.91
CA GLU A 441 -25.50 28.41 -6.96
C GLU A 441 -24.74 27.46 -7.86
N ASN A 442 -24.12 27.93 -8.95
CA ASN A 442 -23.29 27.07 -9.84
C ASN A 442 -22.02 26.62 -9.13
N CYS A 443 -21.39 27.50 -8.36
CA CYS A 443 -20.22 27.18 -7.54
C CYS A 443 -20.57 26.12 -6.50
N ARG A 444 -21.72 26.22 -5.84
CA ARG A 444 -22.21 25.22 -4.88
C ARG A 444 -22.46 23.88 -5.55
N LYS A 445 -23.20 23.85 -6.67
CA LYS A 445 -23.46 22.62 -7.44
C LYS A 445 -22.18 21.96 -7.91
N ALA A 446 -21.19 22.73 -8.37
CA ALA A 446 -19.90 22.20 -8.80
C ALA A 446 -19.09 21.59 -7.62
N LEU A 447 -19.07 22.26 -6.46
CA LEU A 447 -18.39 21.80 -5.26
C LEU A 447 -18.98 20.46 -4.76
N GLU A 448 -20.29 20.30 -4.81
CA GLU A 448 -21.00 19.07 -4.42
C GLU A 448 -20.64 17.85 -5.31
N GLN A 449 -20.00 18.07 -6.47
CA GLN A 449 -19.59 16.98 -7.35
C GLN A 449 -18.24 16.36 -6.96
N LEU A 450 -17.45 16.97 -6.10
CA LEU A 450 -16.10 16.48 -5.75
C LEU A 450 -16.07 15.01 -5.29
N PRO A 451 -17.03 14.48 -4.53
CA PRO A 451 -17.04 13.06 -4.17
C PRO A 451 -17.11 12.11 -5.36
N LYS A 452 -17.65 12.55 -6.52
CA LYS A 452 -17.73 11.74 -7.75
C LYS A 452 -16.40 11.58 -8.48
N PHE A 453 -15.35 12.31 -8.06
CA PHE A 453 -13.99 12.13 -8.58
C PHE A 453 -13.33 10.85 -8.09
N ASN A 454 -13.82 10.28 -7.00
CA ASN A 454 -13.26 9.05 -6.44
C ASN A 454 -13.28 7.93 -7.49
N GLY A 455 -12.09 7.35 -7.73
CA GLY A 455 -11.89 6.29 -8.73
C GLY A 455 -11.73 6.76 -10.17
N CYS A 456 -11.87 8.05 -10.47
CA CYS A 456 -11.57 8.60 -11.79
C CYS A 456 -10.07 8.49 -12.10
N GLN A 457 -9.73 8.43 -13.40
CA GLN A 457 -8.35 8.38 -13.88
C GLN A 457 -7.95 9.75 -14.44
N VAL A 458 -6.75 10.21 -14.11
CA VAL A 458 -6.22 11.50 -14.58
C VAL A 458 -4.81 11.30 -15.17
N HIS A 459 -4.54 12.00 -16.28
CA HIS A 459 -3.19 12.17 -16.80
C HIS A 459 -2.88 13.65 -17.03
N SER A 460 -1.66 14.07 -16.69
CA SER A 460 -1.13 15.41 -16.95
C SER A 460 0.14 15.33 -17.79
N THR A 461 0.25 16.16 -18.82
CA THR A 461 1.44 16.22 -19.70
C THR A 461 2.61 17.00 -19.07
N VAL A 462 2.57 17.24 -17.78
CA VAL A 462 3.64 17.85 -16.98
C VAL A 462 3.56 17.32 -15.55
N MET A 463 4.69 17.23 -14.88
CA MET A 463 4.72 16.87 -13.46
C MET A 463 3.98 17.91 -12.63
N LEU A 464 3.05 17.44 -11.82
CA LEU A 464 2.27 18.30 -10.93
C LEU A 464 3.02 18.60 -9.63
N SER A 465 2.71 19.75 -9.03
CA SER A 465 3.21 20.10 -7.70
C SER A 465 2.78 19.09 -6.64
N GLU A 466 3.50 19.03 -5.53
CA GLU A 466 3.13 18.15 -4.41
C GLU A 466 1.71 18.45 -3.88
N VAL A 467 1.32 19.72 -3.87
CA VAL A 467 -0.02 20.16 -3.45
C VAL A 467 -1.08 19.56 -4.38
N ASP A 468 -0.91 19.71 -5.70
CA ASP A 468 -1.85 19.16 -6.68
C ASP A 468 -1.95 17.62 -6.55
N ARG A 469 -0.79 16.94 -6.42
CA ARG A 469 -0.73 15.48 -6.22
C ARG A 469 -1.48 15.03 -4.96
N LYS A 470 -1.32 15.78 -3.84
CA LYS A 470 -2.03 15.51 -2.58
C LYS A 470 -3.55 15.68 -2.71
N ILE A 471 -4.00 16.71 -3.43
CA ILE A 471 -5.45 16.93 -3.65
C ILE A 471 -6.04 15.78 -4.46
N PHE A 472 -5.45 15.41 -5.60
CA PHE A 472 -5.94 14.26 -6.38
C PHE A 472 -5.95 12.95 -5.57
N LYS A 473 -4.92 12.72 -4.75
CA LYS A 473 -4.89 11.57 -3.83
C LYS A 473 -6.06 11.58 -2.84
N LYS A 474 -6.36 12.76 -2.23
CA LYS A 474 -7.49 12.92 -1.29
C LYS A 474 -8.85 12.76 -1.97
N LEU A 475 -8.97 13.16 -3.23
CA LEU A 475 -10.15 12.93 -4.04
C LEU A 475 -10.29 11.47 -4.54
N GLY A 476 -9.32 10.60 -4.24
CA GLY A 476 -9.34 9.19 -4.65
C GLY A 476 -9.08 8.98 -6.14
N VAL A 477 -8.41 9.92 -6.80
CA VAL A 477 -8.13 9.90 -8.25
C VAL A 477 -6.85 9.13 -8.55
N GLY A 478 -6.87 8.30 -9.59
CA GLY A 478 -5.70 7.62 -10.15
C GLY A 478 -4.89 8.56 -11.06
N LEU A 479 -3.94 9.32 -10.47
CA LEU A 479 -3.12 10.29 -11.19
C LEU A 479 -1.89 9.66 -11.86
N THR A 480 -1.58 10.11 -13.09
CA THR A 480 -0.31 9.94 -13.79
C THR A 480 0.17 11.26 -14.37
N CYS A 481 1.50 11.42 -14.54
CA CYS A 481 2.09 12.61 -15.15
C CYS A 481 3.22 12.20 -16.11
N ASP A 482 3.42 12.94 -17.18
CA ASP A 482 4.67 12.87 -17.93
C ASP A 482 5.84 13.35 -17.06
N PRO A 483 7.06 12.79 -17.24
CA PRO A 483 8.24 13.15 -16.44
C PRO A 483 8.87 14.48 -16.91
N VAL A 484 8.04 15.45 -17.28
CA VAL A 484 8.45 16.78 -17.76
C VAL A 484 8.35 17.77 -16.61
N LYS A 485 9.46 18.47 -16.30
CA LYS A 485 9.45 19.50 -15.25
C LYS A 485 8.76 20.77 -15.73
N LYS A 486 8.13 21.51 -14.80
CA LYS A 486 7.56 22.83 -15.12
C LYS A 486 8.69 23.77 -15.55
N GLY A 487 8.66 24.24 -16.81
CA GLY A 487 9.66 25.15 -17.37
C GLY A 487 10.52 24.54 -18.49
N GLU A 488 10.30 23.26 -18.77
CA GLU A 488 10.87 22.58 -19.95
C GLU A 488 9.77 22.50 -21.07
#